data_0b502c122209e8e417a18e6c284a6c40
#
_entry.id   0b502c122209e8e417a18e6c284a6c40
#
_cell.length_a   1.000
_cell.length_b   1.000
_cell.length_c   1.000
_cell.angle_alpha   90.00
_cell.angle_beta   90.00
_cell.angle_gamma   90.00
#
_symmetry.space_group_name_H-M   'P 1'
#
loop_
_entity.id
_entity.type
_entity.pdbx_description
1 polymer ?
#
loop_
_entity_poly.entity_id
_entity_poly.type
_entity_poly.pdbx_seq_one_letter_code
_entity_poly.pdbx_strand_id
1 'polypeptide(L)'
;MNKITSIEDINALITAGVEECTTLEYKSDINTSNDKWKGEMAKDISAMANANGGTIIYGIKEFDEEYKRHIPSHITPIDTTKVSKETIAQVISSNISPKIKGLEISCLVVDMTKPNEVIYIVDIPQSHTAHQNLKTKQYHKRYSTTINSMEDYEIRDIMNRNIHPDITLDFEFRQITKQELYCIQPTYNHLYV
;
A
#
# COMPACT_ATOMS: atom_id res chain seq x y z
N MET A 1 -10.91 -1.55 -1.23
CA MET A 1 -11.03 -2.07 -2.62
C MET A 1 -11.13 -3.58 -2.51
N ASN A 2 -11.96 -4.25 -3.33
CA ASN A 2 -11.97 -5.71 -3.37
C ASN A 2 -10.64 -6.20 -3.93
N LYS A 3 -10.19 -7.39 -3.48
CA LYS A 3 -8.95 -8.00 -3.98
C LYS A 3 -9.09 -8.31 -5.48
N ILE A 4 -8.12 -7.90 -6.27
CA ILE A 4 -8.08 -8.15 -7.71
C ILE A 4 -7.55 -9.57 -7.91
N THR A 5 -8.33 -10.43 -8.56
CA THR A 5 -8.02 -11.86 -8.67
C THR A 5 -8.09 -12.38 -10.11
N SER A 6 -8.63 -11.59 -11.03
CA SER A 6 -8.86 -12.00 -12.41
C SER A 6 -8.60 -10.86 -13.42
N ILE A 7 -8.50 -11.21 -14.69
CA ILE A 7 -8.39 -10.24 -15.80
C ILE A 7 -9.68 -9.43 -15.94
N GLU A 8 -10.83 -10.02 -15.63
CA GLU A 8 -12.12 -9.35 -15.61
C GLU A 8 -12.13 -8.17 -14.61
N ASP A 9 -11.52 -8.35 -13.42
CA ASP A 9 -11.37 -7.28 -12.44
C ASP A 9 -10.52 -6.13 -13.00
N ILE A 10 -9.42 -6.45 -13.71
CA ILE A 10 -8.57 -5.45 -14.38
C ILE A 10 -9.36 -4.69 -15.46
N ASN A 11 -10.09 -5.41 -16.31
CA ASN A 11 -10.92 -4.80 -17.35
C ASN A 11 -12.03 -3.92 -16.76
N ALA A 12 -12.59 -4.30 -15.62
CA ALA A 12 -13.57 -3.49 -14.90
C ALA A 12 -12.95 -2.18 -14.39
N LEU A 13 -11.71 -2.19 -13.85
CA LEU A 13 -11.01 -0.98 -13.44
C LEU A 13 -10.77 -0.04 -14.62
N ILE A 14 -10.31 -0.57 -15.76
CA ILE A 14 -10.07 0.21 -16.97
C ILE A 14 -11.37 0.80 -17.51
N THR A 15 -12.43 -0.02 -17.61
CA THR A 15 -13.73 0.41 -18.15
C THR A 15 -14.39 1.48 -17.26
N ALA A 16 -14.26 1.32 -15.95
CA ALA A 16 -14.78 2.29 -14.98
C ALA A 16 -13.90 3.56 -14.87
N GLY A 17 -12.70 3.56 -15.47
CA GLY A 17 -11.75 4.67 -15.37
C GLY A 17 -11.35 4.96 -13.92
N VAL A 18 -11.06 3.91 -13.15
CA VAL A 18 -10.70 4.07 -11.73
C VAL A 18 -9.34 4.74 -11.63
N GLU A 19 -9.32 5.98 -11.14
CA GLU A 19 -8.10 6.77 -11.02
C GLU A 19 -7.16 6.23 -9.94
N GLU A 20 -5.85 6.45 -10.13
CA GLU A 20 -4.86 6.28 -9.07
C GLU A 20 -5.24 7.08 -7.84
N CYS A 21 -4.89 6.54 -6.69
CA CYS A 21 -5.11 7.20 -5.41
C CYS A 21 -4.01 6.82 -4.42
N THR A 22 -4.17 7.18 -3.15
CA THR A 22 -3.22 6.85 -2.09
C THR A 22 -2.92 5.35 -1.99
N THR A 23 -3.90 4.49 -2.35
CA THR A 23 -3.82 3.03 -2.19
C THR A 23 -3.85 2.26 -3.52
N LEU A 24 -3.79 2.95 -4.66
CA LEU A 24 -3.78 2.32 -5.99
C LEU A 24 -2.80 3.04 -6.91
N GLU A 25 -1.96 2.29 -7.60
CA GLU A 25 -0.98 2.77 -8.58
C GLU A 25 -0.97 1.87 -9.81
N TYR A 26 -0.85 2.47 -10.99
CA TYR A 26 -0.65 1.76 -12.26
C TYR A 26 0.77 1.98 -12.78
N LYS A 27 1.36 0.95 -13.37
CA LYS A 27 2.67 1.01 -14.05
C LYS A 27 2.56 0.28 -15.39
N SER A 28 2.96 0.95 -16.47
CA SER A 28 2.87 0.37 -17.81
C SER A 28 3.84 -0.79 -18.03
N ASP A 29 5.03 -0.72 -17.43
CA ASP A 29 6.09 -1.72 -17.59
C ASP A 29 7.02 -1.80 -16.38
N ILE A 30 7.98 -2.74 -16.46
CA ILE A 30 9.15 -2.82 -15.57
C ILE A 30 10.38 -2.67 -16.48
N ASN A 31 10.90 -1.46 -16.59
CA ASN A 31 12.02 -1.15 -17.49
C ASN A 31 13.35 -1.70 -16.97
N THR A 32 13.73 -2.86 -17.44
CA THR A 32 14.95 -3.59 -17.05
C THR A 32 16.21 -3.16 -17.78
N SER A 33 16.18 -2.15 -18.64
CA SER A 33 17.33 -1.69 -19.42
C SER A 33 18.52 -1.22 -18.57
N ASN A 34 18.26 -0.84 -17.33
CA ASN A 34 19.29 -0.46 -16.34
C ASN A 34 18.79 -0.80 -14.93
N ASP A 35 19.71 -0.81 -13.95
CA ASP A 35 19.39 -1.19 -12.56
C ASP A 35 18.57 -0.16 -11.75
N LYS A 36 18.18 0.97 -12.37
CA LYS A 36 17.40 2.02 -11.66
C LYS A 36 16.01 1.53 -11.28
N TRP A 37 15.39 0.67 -12.10
CA TRP A 37 14.06 0.13 -11.85
C TRP A 37 13.93 -0.56 -10.48
N LYS A 38 14.99 -1.20 -10.00
CA LYS A 38 15.01 -1.87 -8.68
C LYS A 38 14.85 -0.86 -7.55
N GLY A 39 15.50 0.29 -7.68
CA GLY A 39 15.38 1.39 -6.71
C GLY A 39 14.02 2.10 -6.76
N GLU A 40 13.49 2.31 -7.97
CA GLU A 40 12.16 2.90 -8.17
C GLU A 40 11.07 1.99 -7.61
N MET A 41 11.10 0.69 -7.94
CA MET A 41 10.17 -0.30 -7.38
C MET A 41 10.23 -0.32 -5.84
N ALA A 42 11.42 -0.33 -5.27
CA ALA A 42 11.59 -0.30 -3.82
C ALA A 42 11.07 1.01 -3.21
N LYS A 43 11.24 2.15 -3.89
CA LYS A 43 10.71 3.45 -3.47
C LYS A 43 9.19 3.42 -3.43
N ASP A 44 8.54 3.00 -4.53
CA ASP A 44 7.08 3.00 -4.65
C ASP A 44 6.44 2.06 -3.62
N ILE A 45 6.97 0.84 -3.48
CA ILE A 45 6.46 -0.15 -2.54
C ILE A 45 6.68 0.26 -1.08
N SER A 46 7.88 0.76 -0.73
CA SER A 46 8.13 1.22 0.64
C SER A 46 7.31 2.45 1.00
N ALA A 47 7.12 3.38 0.05
CA ALA A 47 6.30 4.57 0.26
C ALA A 47 4.83 4.23 0.51
N MET A 48 4.30 3.23 -0.19
CA MET A 48 2.93 2.75 0.01
C MET A 48 2.78 2.04 1.36
N ALA A 49 3.73 1.18 1.75
CA ALA A 49 3.73 0.52 3.06
C ALA A 49 3.83 1.52 4.22
N ASN A 50 4.62 2.58 4.06
CA ASN A 50 4.77 3.66 5.05
C ASN A 50 3.53 4.57 5.13
N ALA A 51 2.67 4.56 4.11
CA ALA A 51 1.40 5.29 4.09
C ALA A 51 0.24 4.42 4.58
N ASN A 52 -0.67 4.06 3.72
CA ASN A 52 -1.91 3.35 4.03
C ASN A 52 -1.93 1.90 3.51
N GLY A 53 -0.79 1.42 2.95
CA GLY A 53 -0.81 0.23 2.14
C GLY A 53 -1.49 0.47 0.79
N GLY A 54 -1.78 -0.59 0.05
CA GLY A 54 -2.48 -0.51 -1.23
C GLY A 54 -2.00 -1.53 -2.24
N THR A 55 -2.32 -1.29 -3.51
CA THR A 55 -2.01 -2.20 -4.62
C THR A 55 -1.27 -1.46 -5.73
N ILE A 56 -0.17 -2.02 -6.21
CA ILE A 56 0.51 -1.57 -7.43
C ILE A 56 0.26 -2.60 -8.51
N ILE A 57 -0.22 -2.16 -9.67
CA ILE A 57 -0.52 -3.02 -10.82
C ILE A 57 0.46 -2.71 -11.94
N TYR A 58 1.36 -3.64 -12.24
CA TYR A 58 2.30 -3.54 -13.35
C TYR A 58 1.72 -4.21 -14.59
N GLY A 59 1.77 -3.52 -15.73
CA GLY A 59 1.19 -3.96 -17.00
C GLY A 59 -0.09 -3.24 -17.37
N ILE A 60 -0.31 -2.05 -16.83
CA ILE A 60 -1.41 -1.15 -17.21
C ILE A 60 -0.83 0.21 -17.54
N LYS A 61 -1.15 0.70 -18.74
CA LYS A 61 -0.79 2.06 -19.16
C LYS A 61 -1.93 3.02 -18.83
N GLU A 62 -1.58 4.19 -18.32
CA GLU A 62 -2.47 5.33 -18.16
C GLU A 62 -2.63 6.08 -19.48
N PHE A 63 -3.61 6.98 -19.57
CA PHE A 63 -3.73 7.91 -20.69
C PHE A 63 -2.53 8.87 -20.72
N ASP A 64 -2.07 9.22 -21.91
CA ASP A 64 -0.96 10.16 -22.10
C ASP A 64 -1.43 11.64 -21.99
N GLU A 65 -2.73 11.89 -22.12
CA GLU A 65 -3.31 13.24 -22.06
C GLU A 65 -3.28 13.79 -20.62
N GLU A 66 -2.86 15.03 -20.46
CA GLU A 66 -2.66 15.66 -19.15
C GLU A 66 -3.92 15.66 -18.27
N TYR A 67 -5.11 15.83 -18.87
CA TYR A 67 -6.38 15.85 -18.16
C TYR A 67 -6.94 14.45 -17.83
N LYS A 68 -6.28 13.39 -18.29
CA LYS A 68 -6.60 11.99 -18.01
C LYS A 68 -5.44 11.23 -17.35
N ARG A 69 -4.44 11.95 -16.90
CA ARG A 69 -3.38 11.32 -16.10
C ARG A 69 -4.00 10.59 -14.92
N HIS A 70 -3.36 9.51 -14.51
CA HIS A 70 -3.81 8.64 -13.43
C HIS A 70 -5.07 7.80 -13.72
N ILE A 71 -5.61 7.87 -14.95
CA ILE A 71 -6.71 7.01 -15.42
C ILE A 71 -6.12 5.87 -16.26
N PRO A 72 -6.45 4.60 -15.97
CA PRO A 72 -5.96 3.47 -16.74
C PRO A 72 -6.57 3.47 -18.14
N SER A 73 -5.75 3.29 -19.17
CA SER A 73 -6.14 3.28 -20.59
C SER A 73 -6.28 1.87 -21.14
N HIS A 74 -5.23 1.07 -21.03
CA HIS A 74 -5.20 -0.29 -21.58
C HIS A 74 -4.12 -1.16 -20.93
N ILE A 75 -4.24 -2.47 -21.15
CA ILE A 75 -3.27 -3.45 -20.70
C ILE A 75 -2.02 -3.41 -21.58
N THR A 76 -0.85 -3.36 -20.96
CA THR A 76 0.49 -3.48 -21.58
C THR A 76 1.21 -4.65 -20.90
N PRO A 77 1.05 -5.90 -21.37
CA PRO A 77 1.53 -7.08 -20.66
C PRO A 77 3.04 -7.06 -20.44
N ILE A 78 3.47 -7.61 -19.31
CA ILE A 78 4.88 -7.80 -18.97
C ILE A 78 5.30 -9.21 -19.38
N ASP A 79 6.45 -9.32 -20.02
CA ASP A 79 7.04 -10.59 -20.43
C ASP A 79 7.77 -11.25 -19.24
N THR A 80 7.25 -12.40 -18.79
CA THR A 80 7.81 -13.16 -17.66
C THR A 80 9.22 -13.67 -17.93
N THR A 81 9.63 -13.80 -19.22
CA THR A 81 11.00 -14.20 -19.57
C THR A 81 12.02 -13.12 -19.25
N LYS A 82 11.59 -11.85 -19.19
CA LYS A 82 12.42 -10.71 -18.82
C LYS A 82 12.39 -10.43 -17.33
N VAL A 83 11.19 -10.50 -16.72
CA VAL A 83 10.99 -10.25 -15.29
C VAL A 83 10.01 -11.26 -14.73
N SER A 84 10.52 -12.24 -13.98
CA SER A 84 9.66 -13.21 -13.29
C SER A 84 9.14 -12.66 -11.96
N LYS A 85 8.10 -13.31 -11.42
CA LYS A 85 7.56 -13.02 -10.08
C LYS A 85 8.64 -13.15 -9.01
N GLU A 86 9.51 -14.14 -9.12
CA GLU A 86 10.63 -14.40 -8.20
C GLU A 86 11.65 -13.26 -8.25
N THR A 87 11.91 -12.71 -9.45
CA THR A 87 12.77 -11.53 -9.61
C THR A 87 12.20 -10.33 -8.87
N ILE A 88 10.89 -10.06 -9.01
CA ILE A 88 10.21 -8.98 -8.28
C ILE A 88 10.33 -9.19 -6.78
N ALA A 89 10.01 -10.40 -6.28
CA ALA A 89 10.12 -10.73 -4.86
C ALA A 89 11.55 -10.54 -4.32
N GLN A 90 12.56 -10.95 -5.09
CA GLN A 90 13.96 -10.77 -4.73
C GLN A 90 14.35 -9.29 -4.68
N VAL A 91 13.91 -8.49 -5.66
CA VAL A 91 14.17 -7.04 -5.69
C VAL A 91 13.57 -6.36 -4.48
N ILE A 92 12.32 -6.65 -4.15
CA ILE A 92 11.64 -6.10 -2.96
C ILE A 92 12.41 -6.47 -1.70
N SER A 93 12.70 -7.77 -1.51
CA SER A 93 13.34 -8.27 -0.29
C SER A 93 14.79 -7.79 -0.08
N SER A 94 15.50 -7.46 -1.18
CA SER A 94 16.90 -7.01 -1.13
C SER A 94 17.06 -5.49 -1.09
N ASN A 95 16.02 -4.73 -1.43
CA ASN A 95 16.12 -3.27 -1.53
C ASN A 95 15.24 -2.52 -0.50
N ILE A 96 14.48 -3.22 0.34
CA ILE A 96 13.65 -2.61 1.39
C ILE A 96 14.01 -3.19 2.75
N SER A 97 14.19 -2.34 3.75
CA SER A 97 14.49 -2.74 5.13
C SER A 97 13.69 -1.91 6.15
N PRO A 98 13.12 -2.55 7.20
CA PRO A 98 12.93 -3.98 7.35
C PRO A 98 12.03 -4.56 6.25
N LYS A 99 11.95 -5.90 6.14
CA LYS A 99 11.05 -6.54 5.14
C LYS A 99 9.58 -6.27 5.46
N ILE A 100 8.79 -6.00 4.44
CA ILE A 100 7.35 -5.78 4.57
C ILE A 100 6.67 -7.12 4.83
N LYS A 101 6.02 -7.27 5.99
CA LYS A 101 5.28 -8.49 6.35
C LYS A 101 3.91 -8.47 5.67
N GLY A 102 3.49 -9.62 5.12
CA GLY A 102 2.17 -9.76 4.49
C GLY A 102 2.07 -9.15 3.08
N LEU A 103 3.20 -8.74 2.47
CA LEU A 103 3.21 -8.34 1.06
C LEU A 103 2.95 -9.58 0.19
N GLU A 104 2.00 -9.45 -0.75
CA GLU A 104 1.64 -10.51 -1.68
C GLU A 104 1.90 -10.06 -3.13
N ILE A 105 2.39 -10.98 -3.96
CA ILE A 105 2.58 -10.74 -5.39
C ILE A 105 1.73 -11.77 -6.13
N SER A 106 0.79 -11.30 -6.93
CA SER A 106 -0.03 -12.11 -7.83
C SER A 106 0.40 -11.91 -9.28
N CYS A 107 0.17 -12.93 -10.10
CA CYS A 107 0.50 -12.93 -11.52
C CYS A 107 -0.75 -13.40 -12.29
N LEU A 108 -1.28 -12.56 -13.17
CA LEU A 108 -2.43 -12.87 -14.01
C LEU A 108 -1.99 -12.97 -15.47
N VAL A 109 -2.24 -14.10 -16.10
CA VAL A 109 -2.00 -14.29 -17.54
C VAL A 109 -3.07 -13.51 -18.31
N VAL A 110 -2.64 -12.65 -19.24
CA VAL A 110 -3.57 -11.80 -20.01
C VAL A 110 -4.28 -12.58 -21.10
N ASP A 111 -3.54 -13.44 -21.80
CA ASP A 111 -4.06 -14.29 -22.89
C ASP A 111 -3.48 -15.70 -22.74
N MET A 112 -4.35 -16.69 -22.65
CA MET A 112 -3.95 -18.10 -22.49
C MET A 112 -3.14 -18.65 -23.69
N THR A 113 -3.22 -17.98 -24.86
CA THR A 113 -2.39 -18.34 -26.03
C THR A 113 -0.95 -17.80 -25.90
N LYS A 114 -0.73 -16.85 -24.97
CA LYS A 114 0.55 -16.20 -24.69
C LYS A 114 0.85 -16.23 -23.18
N PRO A 115 1.16 -17.38 -22.62
CA PRO A 115 1.27 -17.57 -21.17
C PRO A 115 2.39 -16.75 -20.51
N ASN A 116 3.31 -16.19 -21.30
CA ASN A 116 4.37 -15.31 -20.81
C ASN A 116 3.98 -13.84 -20.73
N GLU A 117 2.82 -13.44 -21.29
CA GLU A 117 2.29 -12.08 -21.20
C GLU A 117 1.38 -11.96 -19.97
N VAL A 118 1.85 -11.24 -18.95
CA VAL A 118 1.18 -11.19 -17.64
C VAL A 118 1.01 -9.76 -17.12
N ILE A 119 0.13 -9.63 -16.14
CA ILE A 119 0.03 -8.49 -15.23
C ILE A 119 0.51 -8.93 -13.86
N TYR A 120 1.38 -8.15 -13.23
CA TYR A 120 1.75 -8.35 -11.83
C TYR A 120 0.94 -7.41 -10.92
N ILE A 121 0.39 -7.98 -9.86
CA ILE A 121 -0.32 -7.24 -8.80
C ILE A 121 0.49 -7.41 -7.53
N VAL A 122 0.89 -6.29 -6.95
CA VAL A 122 1.62 -6.25 -5.68
C VAL A 122 0.70 -5.65 -4.63
N ASP A 123 0.18 -6.48 -3.75
CA ASP A 123 -0.64 -6.07 -2.62
C ASP A 123 0.26 -5.79 -1.41
N ILE A 124 0.20 -4.56 -0.92
CA ILE A 124 1.10 -4.01 0.07
C ILE A 124 0.28 -3.64 1.30
N PRO A 125 0.45 -4.30 2.44
CA PRO A 125 -0.23 -3.91 3.67
C PRO A 125 0.33 -2.60 4.23
N GLN A 126 -0.51 -1.84 4.94
CA GLN A 126 -0.03 -0.75 5.79
C GLN A 126 0.91 -1.32 6.85
N SER A 127 2.07 -0.73 7.01
CA SER A 127 3.04 -1.19 7.99
C SER A 127 2.97 -0.41 9.30
N HIS A 128 3.31 -1.11 10.38
CA HIS A 128 3.49 -0.53 11.71
C HIS A 128 4.96 -0.18 12.02
N THR A 129 5.85 -0.27 11.01
CA THR A 129 7.22 0.17 11.10
C THR A 129 7.62 0.90 9.82
N ALA A 130 8.55 1.84 9.91
CA ALA A 130 9.03 2.56 8.74
C ALA A 130 9.97 1.71 7.90
N HIS A 131 9.75 1.66 6.60
CA HIS A 131 10.56 0.93 5.62
C HIS A 131 11.46 1.86 4.84
N GLN A 132 12.76 1.56 4.86
CA GLN A 132 13.79 2.31 4.15
C GLN A 132 14.08 1.69 2.79
N ASN A 133 14.22 2.52 1.77
CA ASN A 133 14.83 2.12 0.50
C ASN A 133 16.35 2.00 0.67
N LEU A 134 16.89 0.80 0.55
CA LEU A 134 18.31 0.52 0.80
C LEU A 134 19.26 1.10 -0.26
N LYS A 135 18.75 1.39 -1.48
CA LYS A 135 19.55 2.03 -2.52
C LYS A 135 19.80 3.51 -2.25
N THR A 136 18.77 4.23 -1.84
CA THR A 136 18.85 5.68 -1.57
C THR A 136 19.13 6.00 -0.11
N LYS A 137 18.96 5.02 0.79
CA LYS A 137 19.01 5.18 2.25
C LYS A 137 17.94 6.14 2.79
N GLN A 138 16.88 6.36 2.03
CA GLN A 138 15.78 7.26 2.38
C GLN A 138 14.52 6.48 2.73
N TYR A 139 13.71 7.09 3.59
CA TYR A 139 12.34 6.67 3.84
C TYR A 139 11.42 7.53 2.98
N HIS A 140 10.48 6.89 2.31
CA HIS A 140 9.51 7.57 1.44
C HIS A 140 8.10 7.28 1.93
N LYS A 141 7.19 8.22 1.67
CA LYS A 141 5.76 8.07 1.96
C LYS A 141 4.93 8.58 0.80
N ARG A 142 3.83 7.91 0.52
CA ARG A 142 2.90 8.27 -0.53
C ARG A 142 1.87 9.27 0.00
N TYR A 143 1.69 10.36 -0.73
CA TYR A 143 0.69 11.40 -0.51
C TYR A 143 -0.16 11.52 -1.77
N SER A 144 -1.37 10.95 -1.77
CA SER A 144 -2.19 10.82 -2.98
C SER A 144 -1.44 10.08 -4.10
N THR A 145 -1.10 10.75 -5.19
CA THR A 145 -0.35 10.19 -6.34
C THR A 145 1.14 10.56 -6.32
N THR A 146 1.61 11.30 -5.30
CA THR A 146 3.01 11.73 -5.19
C THR A 146 3.74 10.98 -4.09
N ILE A 147 5.06 10.82 -4.27
CA ILE A 147 5.95 10.19 -3.28
C ILE A 147 7.01 11.18 -2.87
N ASN A 148 7.12 11.45 -1.58
CA ASN A 148 8.12 12.33 -1.01
C ASN A 148 8.98 11.60 0.02
N SER A 149 10.20 12.11 0.25
CA SER A 149 11.01 11.69 1.39
C SER A 149 10.33 12.09 2.68
N MET A 150 10.38 11.20 3.66
CA MET A 150 9.80 11.45 4.99
C MET A 150 10.75 12.29 5.84
N GLU A 151 10.15 13.16 6.66
CA GLU A 151 10.84 13.87 7.72
C GLU A 151 11.00 12.95 8.96
N ASP A 152 11.93 13.26 9.85
CA ASP A 152 12.26 12.45 11.03
C ASP A 152 11.04 12.20 11.94
N TYR A 153 10.18 13.21 12.14
CA TYR A 153 8.98 13.05 12.96
C TYR A 153 7.98 12.05 12.34
N GLU A 154 7.85 11.99 11.02
CA GLU A 154 6.98 11.04 10.33
C GLU A 154 7.48 9.60 10.48
N ILE A 155 8.81 9.41 10.40
CA ILE A 155 9.45 8.10 10.60
C ILE A 155 9.15 7.61 12.02
N ARG A 156 9.33 8.47 13.02
CA ARG A 156 9.05 8.15 14.44
C ARG A 156 7.56 7.85 14.66
N ASP A 157 6.67 8.60 14.04
CA ASP A 157 5.23 8.38 14.14
C ASP A 157 4.83 6.97 13.64
N ILE A 158 5.37 6.55 12.48
CA ILE A 158 5.13 5.21 11.98
C ILE A 158 5.70 4.14 12.90
N MET A 159 6.92 4.34 13.43
CA MET A 159 7.55 3.39 14.35
C MET A 159 6.79 3.25 15.67
N ASN A 160 6.05 4.27 16.06
CA ASN A 160 5.25 4.30 17.28
C ASN A 160 3.79 3.89 17.10
N ARG A 161 3.34 3.56 15.89
CA ARG A 161 1.92 3.16 15.62
C ARG A 161 1.42 2.03 16.51
N ASN A 162 2.27 1.11 16.93
CA ASN A 162 1.92 -0.02 17.80
C ASN A 162 1.91 0.32 19.30
N ILE A 163 2.37 1.52 19.68
CA ILE A 163 2.51 1.91 21.08
C ILE A 163 1.27 2.67 21.55
N HIS A 164 0.42 3.13 20.63
CA HIS A 164 -0.82 3.80 21.00
C HIS A 164 -1.82 2.77 21.51
N PRO A 165 -2.32 2.92 22.77
CA PRO A 165 -3.36 2.04 23.28
C PRO A 165 -4.65 2.24 22.47
N ASP A 166 -5.27 1.14 22.09
CA ASP A 166 -6.60 1.16 21.47
C ASP A 166 -7.62 1.43 22.58
N ILE A 167 -8.09 2.67 22.70
CA ILE A 167 -9.03 3.06 23.76
C ILE A 167 -10.43 3.02 23.17
N THR A 168 -11.21 2.00 23.57
CA THR A 168 -12.63 1.92 23.30
C THR A 168 -13.40 2.49 24.49
N LEU A 169 -14.28 3.46 24.24
CA LEU A 169 -15.15 4.03 25.25
C LEU A 169 -16.57 3.50 25.03
N ASP A 170 -17.02 2.65 25.93
CA ASP A 170 -18.39 2.20 25.97
C ASP A 170 -19.19 3.09 26.93
N PHE A 171 -20.30 3.65 26.45
CA PHE A 171 -21.20 4.47 27.25
C PHE A 171 -22.45 3.67 27.57
N GLU A 172 -22.65 3.39 28.86
CA GLU A 172 -23.88 2.80 29.34
C GLU A 172 -24.76 3.89 30.03
N PHE A 173 -25.94 4.13 29.46
CA PHE A 173 -26.91 5.06 30.04
C PHE A 173 -27.84 4.29 30.99
N ARG A 174 -27.73 4.59 32.27
CA ARG A 174 -28.58 4.00 33.29
C ARG A 174 -29.47 5.06 33.90
N GLN A 175 -30.78 4.79 33.95
CA GLN A 175 -31.72 5.63 34.67
C GLN A 175 -31.57 5.35 36.16
N ILE A 176 -31.13 6.36 36.92
CA ILE A 176 -31.00 6.26 38.39
C ILE A 176 -32.11 7.03 39.08
N THR A 177 -32.62 6.51 40.19
CA THR A 177 -33.59 7.20 41.03
C THR A 177 -32.91 8.30 41.84
N LYS A 178 -33.68 9.30 42.28
CA LYS A 178 -33.16 10.42 43.10
C LYS A 178 -32.46 9.92 44.36
N GLN A 179 -32.84 8.76 44.88
CA GLN A 179 -32.29 8.14 46.08
C GLN A 179 -30.92 7.50 45.82
N GLU A 180 -30.70 6.90 44.64
CA GLU A 180 -29.40 6.35 44.21
C GLU A 180 -28.36 7.44 43.96
N LEU A 181 -28.80 8.62 43.53
CA LEU A 181 -27.88 9.76 43.23
C LEU A 181 -27.14 10.23 44.51
N TYR A 182 -27.76 10.14 45.67
CA TYR A 182 -27.15 10.51 46.95
C TYR A 182 -26.21 9.46 47.53
N CYS A 183 -26.20 8.23 46.97
CA CYS A 183 -25.35 7.12 47.41
C CYS A 183 -24.08 6.96 46.57
N ILE A 184 -23.94 7.72 45.46
CA ILE A 184 -22.73 7.65 44.59
C ILE A 184 -21.64 8.48 45.26
N GLN A 185 -20.70 7.80 45.90
CA GLN A 185 -19.42 8.43 46.28
C GLN A 185 -18.46 8.40 45.12
N PRO A 186 -17.76 9.52 44.80
CA PRO A 186 -16.75 9.51 43.73
C PRO A 186 -15.58 8.65 44.17
N THR A 187 -15.42 7.47 43.55
CA THR A 187 -14.20 6.68 43.66
C THR A 187 -13.11 7.24 42.72
N TYR A 188 -12.14 7.94 43.28
CA TYR A 188 -10.94 8.34 42.53
C TYR A 188 -10.04 7.13 42.38
N ASN A 189 -10.06 6.48 41.22
CA ASN A 189 -9.03 5.55 40.87
C ASN A 189 -7.82 6.35 40.37
N HIS A 190 -6.72 6.36 41.15
CA HIS A 190 -5.44 6.88 40.70
C HIS A 190 -4.91 6.00 39.57
N LEU A 191 -4.96 6.49 38.33
CA LEU A 191 -4.17 5.96 37.24
C LEU A 191 -2.69 6.32 37.51
N TYR A 192 -1.90 5.32 37.90
CA TYR A 192 -0.45 5.44 37.88
C TYR A 192 0.03 5.32 36.43
N VAL A 193 0.69 6.35 35.92
CA VAL A 193 1.40 6.38 34.63
C VAL A 193 2.76 5.78 34.82
#